data_fb9fab0373e9d3a342f6eff53a1eba91
#
_entry.id   fb9fab0373e9d3a342f6eff53a1eba91
#
_cell.length_a   1.000
_cell.length_b   1.000
_cell.length_c   1.000
_cell.angle_alpha   90.00
_cell.angle_beta   90.00
_cell.angle_gamma   90.00
#
_symmetry.space_group_name_H-M   'P 1'
#
loop_
_entity.id
_entity.type
_entity.pdbx_description
1 polymer ?
#
loop_
_entity_poly.entity_id
_entity_poly.type
_entity_poly.pdbx_seq_one_letter_code
_entity_poly.pdbx_strand_id
1 'polypeptide(L)'
;TGEQKNIKLSADGSYVTLCIQDFNGKMDEIPKKPYTKWFDYDKMKKGFEIRTRKAGDYIIVDDEGHHKKLKQVFTGDKIPAQQRAGLWLIAHESLVHAIIGYRSGCSALVTPQTGKVLKITFYGGKQNGFFKKI
;
A
#
# COMPACT_ATOMS: atom_id res chain seq x y z
N THR A 1 -17.55 6.92 -8.98
CA THR A 1 -16.42 7.21 -9.76
C THR A 1 -15.76 8.50 -9.36
N GLY A 2 -14.64 8.44 -8.77
CA GLY A 2 -13.90 9.60 -8.36
C GLY A 2 -14.29 10.16 -7.02
N GLU A 3 -15.23 9.53 -6.34
CA GLU A 3 -15.54 9.94 -4.99
C GLU A 3 -14.36 9.65 -4.08
N GLN A 4 -13.96 10.63 -3.30
CA GLN A 4 -12.78 10.51 -2.44
C GLN A 4 -13.20 10.40 -0.99
N LYS A 5 -12.53 9.52 -0.27
CA LYS A 5 -12.77 9.28 1.14
C LYS A 5 -11.47 9.49 1.90
N ASN A 6 -11.54 10.12 3.06
CA ASN A 6 -10.37 10.30 3.92
C ASN A 6 -10.51 9.41 5.15
N ILE A 7 -9.42 8.72 5.50
CA ILE A 7 -9.38 7.87 6.68
C ILE A 7 -8.22 8.32 7.55
N LYS A 8 -8.55 8.73 8.77
CA LYS A 8 -7.55 9.12 9.75
C LYS A 8 -6.84 7.89 10.28
N LEU A 9 -5.52 7.94 10.39
CA LEU A 9 -4.72 6.81 10.82
C LEU A 9 -4.25 6.92 12.26
N SER A 10 -3.90 8.13 12.69
CA SER A 10 -3.39 8.29 14.05
C SER A 10 -3.61 9.72 14.52
N ALA A 11 -3.36 9.93 15.81
CA ALA A 11 -3.57 11.22 16.45
C ALA A 11 -2.61 12.30 15.96
N ASP A 12 -1.53 11.91 15.29
CA ASP A 12 -0.55 12.87 14.79
C ASP A 12 -0.98 13.56 13.49
N GLY A 13 -2.18 13.24 13.00
CA GLY A 13 -2.70 13.85 11.78
C GLY A 13 -2.47 13.05 10.51
N SER A 14 -1.85 11.87 10.62
CA SER A 14 -1.67 11.00 9.45
C SER A 14 -3.01 10.50 8.94
N TYR A 15 -3.19 10.52 7.62
CA TYR A 15 -4.41 10.01 7.02
C TYR A 15 -4.13 9.51 5.62
N VAL A 16 -5.07 8.76 5.07
CA VAL A 16 -5.01 8.34 3.67
C VAL A 16 -6.26 8.81 2.96
N THR A 17 -6.14 9.03 1.67
CA THR A 17 -7.30 9.26 0.81
C THR A 17 -7.50 8.03 -0.06
N LEU A 18 -8.77 7.66 -0.24
CA LEU A 18 -9.16 6.54 -1.08
C LEU A 18 -10.02 7.08 -2.21
N CYS A 19 -9.76 6.63 -3.41
CA CYS A 19 -10.55 7.05 -4.57
C CYS A 19 -10.67 5.88 -5.52
N ILE A 20 -11.88 5.60 -5.96
CA ILE A 20 -12.16 4.53 -6.93
C ILE A 20 -12.56 5.19 -8.22
N GLN A 21 -11.92 4.82 -9.33
CA GLN A 21 -12.30 5.37 -10.62
C GLN A 21 -12.05 4.37 -11.74
N ASP A 22 -12.69 4.63 -12.88
CA ASP A 22 -12.50 3.79 -14.05
C ASP A 22 -11.07 3.88 -14.54
N PHE A 23 -10.58 2.80 -15.10
CA PHE A 23 -9.22 2.72 -15.62
C PHE A 23 -9.26 2.51 -17.14
N ASN A 24 -8.44 3.24 -17.85
CA ASN A 24 -8.42 3.25 -19.31
C ASN A 24 -7.39 2.30 -19.91
N GLY A 25 -6.70 1.50 -19.10
CA GLY A 25 -5.71 0.56 -19.57
C GLY A 25 -4.32 1.15 -19.78
N LYS A 26 -4.16 2.44 -19.56
CA LYS A 26 -2.87 3.10 -19.79
C LYS A 26 -1.98 2.97 -18.57
N MET A 27 -1.18 1.92 -18.57
CA MET A 27 -0.31 1.61 -17.43
C MET A 27 0.71 2.69 -17.14
N ASP A 28 1.12 3.44 -18.14
CA ASP A 28 2.11 4.49 -17.95
C ASP A 28 1.57 5.71 -17.19
N GLU A 29 0.26 5.79 -17.00
CA GLU A 29 -0.33 6.88 -16.22
C GLU A 29 -0.29 6.61 -14.72
N ILE A 30 0.07 5.40 -14.31
CA ILE A 30 0.13 5.05 -12.89
C ILE A 30 1.35 5.71 -12.25
N PRO A 31 1.15 6.52 -11.21
CA PRO A 31 2.31 7.20 -10.60
C PRO A 31 3.23 6.22 -9.91
N LYS A 32 4.52 6.51 -9.96
CA LYS A 32 5.53 5.68 -9.31
C LYS A 32 6.04 6.39 -8.07
N LYS A 33 5.12 6.74 -7.19
CA LYS A 33 5.44 7.46 -5.96
C LYS A 33 5.24 6.55 -4.76
N PRO A 34 6.14 6.59 -3.78
CA PRO A 34 6.05 5.64 -2.67
C PRO A 34 4.82 5.81 -1.79
N TYR A 35 4.23 7.00 -1.76
CA TYR A 35 3.07 7.27 -0.91
C TYR A 35 1.74 7.21 -1.64
N THR A 36 1.76 6.93 -2.94
CA THR A 36 0.55 6.75 -3.74
C THR A 36 0.58 5.35 -4.32
N LYS A 37 -0.45 4.56 -4.02
CA LYS A 37 -0.52 3.18 -4.49
C LYS A 37 -1.84 2.98 -5.21
N TRP A 38 -1.77 2.40 -6.40
CA TRP A 38 -2.95 2.05 -7.18
C TRP A 38 -3.10 0.54 -7.18
N PHE A 39 -4.34 0.08 -7.02
CA PHE A 39 -4.64 -1.36 -7.00
C PHE A 39 -5.81 -1.66 -7.92
N ASP A 40 -5.87 -2.88 -8.38
CA ASP A 40 -7.04 -3.39 -9.09
C ASP A 40 -8.18 -3.46 -8.08
N TYR A 41 -9.23 -2.67 -8.29
CA TYR A 41 -10.31 -2.58 -7.32
C TYR A 41 -10.99 -3.92 -7.09
N ASP A 42 -11.17 -4.73 -8.14
CA ASP A 42 -11.84 -6.02 -7.99
C ASP A 42 -11.08 -6.95 -7.05
N LYS A 43 -9.78 -6.78 -6.95
CA LYS A 43 -8.96 -7.59 -6.05
C LYS A 43 -8.94 -7.04 -4.63
N MET A 44 -9.43 -5.82 -4.44
CA MET A 44 -9.42 -5.16 -3.14
C MET A 44 -10.80 -5.07 -2.51
N LYS A 45 -11.87 -5.26 -3.28
CA LYS A 45 -13.22 -4.97 -2.80
C LYS A 45 -13.73 -5.94 -1.74
N LYS A 46 -13.06 -7.06 -1.52
CA LYS A 46 -13.41 -7.96 -0.43
C LYS A 46 -13.08 -7.38 0.93
N GLY A 47 -12.28 -6.34 0.95
CA GLY A 47 -11.90 -5.66 2.17
C GLY A 47 -10.41 -5.57 2.32
N PHE A 48 -9.99 -4.54 3.01
CA PHE A 48 -8.60 -4.36 3.38
C PHE A 48 -8.55 -3.46 4.60
N GLU A 49 -7.44 -3.48 5.29
CA GLU A 49 -7.24 -2.55 6.39
C GLU A 49 -5.89 -1.86 6.23
N ILE A 50 -5.78 -0.71 6.85
CA ILE A 50 -4.52 0.04 6.90
C ILE A 50 -4.06 -0.02 8.33
N ARG A 51 -2.96 -0.72 8.55
CA ARG A 51 -2.50 -1.04 9.90
C ARG A 51 -1.00 -1.16 9.94
N THR A 52 -0.45 -1.27 11.12
CA THR A 52 0.94 -1.60 11.29
C THR A 52 1.12 -3.12 11.25
N ARG A 53 2.36 -3.57 11.23
CA ARG A 53 2.67 -4.99 11.00
C ARG A 53 2.21 -5.87 12.15
N LYS A 54 1.92 -7.12 11.81
CA LYS A 54 1.59 -8.18 12.76
C LYS A 54 2.45 -9.39 12.46
N ALA A 55 2.63 -10.23 13.47
CA ALA A 55 3.35 -11.49 13.28
C ALA A 55 2.65 -12.33 12.20
N GLY A 56 3.44 -12.94 11.34
CA GLY A 56 2.89 -13.78 10.28
C GLY A 56 2.56 -13.05 8.98
N ASP A 57 2.71 -11.74 8.93
CA ASP A 57 2.45 -10.99 7.70
C ASP A 57 3.37 -11.46 6.58
N TYR A 58 2.81 -11.50 5.37
CA TYR A 58 3.56 -11.89 4.17
C TYR A 58 3.12 -11.05 2.99
N ILE A 59 3.95 -11.03 1.95
CA ILE A 59 3.72 -10.24 0.76
C ILE A 59 4.03 -11.10 -0.47
N ILE A 60 3.25 -10.93 -1.53
CA ILE A 60 3.48 -11.62 -2.79
C ILE A 60 4.53 -10.83 -3.57
N VAL A 61 5.61 -11.49 -3.97
CA VAL A 61 6.77 -10.79 -4.51
C VAL A 61 6.90 -10.85 -6.03
N ASP A 62 6.11 -11.67 -6.71
CA ASP A 62 6.15 -11.76 -8.15
C ASP A 62 4.78 -12.16 -8.70
N ASP A 63 4.68 -12.21 -10.03
CA ASP A 63 3.40 -12.52 -10.69
C ASP A 63 3.10 -14.02 -10.71
N GLU A 64 4.01 -14.85 -10.22
CA GLU A 64 3.77 -16.28 -10.10
C GLU A 64 3.19 -16.66 -8.73
N GLY A 65 3.02 -15.68 -7.86
CA GLY A 65 2.41 -15.92 -6.57
C GLY A 65 3.38 -16.31 -5.45
N HIS A 66 4.67 -16.22 -5.69
CA HIS A 66 5.64 -16.50 -4.64
C HIS A 66 5.52 -15.46 -3.53
N HIS A 67 5.63 -15.89 -2.30
CA HIS A 67 5.51 -14.96 -1.19
C HIS A 67 6.70 -15.05 -0.26
N LYS A 68 6.91 -13.95 0.48
CA LYS A 68 7.94 -13.86 1.51
C LYS A 68 7.31 -13.31 2.77
N LYS A 69 7.84 -13.72 3.90
CA LYS A 69 7.43 -13.08 5.15
C LYS A 69 7.90 -11.64 5.15
N LEU A 70 7.08 -10.77 5.69
CA LEU A 70 7.38 -9.35 5.71
C LEU A 70 8.69 -9.07 6.45
N LYS A 71 8.96 -9.84 7.48
CA LYS A 71 10.21 -9.75 8.23
C LYS A 71 11.42 -9.92 7.30
N GLN A 72 11.34 -10.86 6.36
CA GLN A 72 12.42 -11.10 5.41
C GLN A 72 12.58 -9.93 4.44
N VAL A 73 11.46 -9.36 4.02
CA VAL A 73 11.48 -8.20 3.13
C VAL A 73 12.16 -7.02 3.82
N PHE A 74 11.79 -6.75 5.06
CA PHE A 74 12.40 -5.66 5.81
C PHE A 74 13.91 -5.85 5.96
N THR A 75 14.34 -7.06 6.22
CA THR A 75 15.77 -7.36 6.35
C THR A 75 16.49 -7.17 5.02
N GLY A 76 15.89 -7.69 3.94
CA GLY A 76 16.49 -7.57 2.61
C GLY A 76 16.57 -6.14 2.14
N ASP A 77 15.57 -5.33 2.45
CA ASP A 77 15.53 -3.91 2.06
C ASP A 77 16.28 -3.03 3.06
N LYS A 78 16.87 -3.62 4.08
CA LYS A 78 17.69 -2.93 5.08
C LYS A 78 16.92 -1.84 5.83
N ILE A 79 15.65 -2.10 6.13
CA ILE A 79 14.85 -1.16 6.89
C ILE A 79 15.19 -1.34 8.37
N PRO A 80 15.65 -0.29 9.06
CA PRO A 80 16.00 -0.40 10.47
C PRO A 80 14.85 -0.90 11.32
N ALA A 81 15.17 -1.73 12.31
CA ALA A 81 14.15 -2.35 13.16
C ALA A 81 13.24 -1.32 13.81
N GLN A 82 13.81 -0.20 14.24
CA GLN A 82 13.03 0.83 14.92
C GLN A 82 12.02 1.52 14.01
N GLN A 83 12.22 1.44 12.70
CA GLN A 83 11.28 2.02 11.75
C GLN A 83 10.16 1.07 11.37
N ARG A 84 10.41 -0.24 11.49
CA ARG A 84 9.47 -1.24 10.99
C ARG A 84 8.12 -1.19 11.69
N ALA A 85 8.12 -0.94 12.98
CA ALA A 85 6.88 -0.95 13.77
C ALA A 85 5.96 0.21 13.41
N GLY A 86 6.52 1.31 12.89
CA GLY A 86 5.73 2.48 12.56
C GLY A 86 5.25 2.55 11.13
N LEU A 87 5.60 1.57 10.29
CA LEU A 87 5.20 1.60 8.90
C LEU A 87 3.75 1.17 8.74
N TRP A 88 3.03 1.91 7.92
CA TRP A 88 1.64 1.59 7.60
C TRP A 88 1.59 0.59 6.46
N LEU A 89 0.74 -0.40 6.60
CA LEU A 89 0.56 -1.46 5.62
C LEU A 89 -0.88 -1.43 5.12
N ILE A 90 -1.05 -1.79 3.85
CA ILE A 90 -2.36 -2.02 3.28
C ILE A 90 -2.49 -3.52 3.16
N ALA A 91 -3.41 -4.13 3.90
CA ALA A 91 -3.43 -5.59 4.04
C ALA A 91 -4.83 -6.13 4.11
N HIS A 92 -4.96 -7.39 3.72
CA HIS A 92 -6.16 -8.20 3.95
C HIS A 92 -5.72 -9.40 4.76
N GLU A 93 -6.17 -9.48 5.99
CA GLU A 93 -5.69 -10.51 6.92
C GLU A 93 -4.17 -10.45 6.98
N SER A 94 -3.46 -11.56 6.78
CA SER A 94 -2.00 -11.56 6.83
C SER A 94 -1.34 -11.19 5.50
N LEU A 95 -2.11 -11.07 4.44
CA LEU A 95 -1.56 -10.73 3.12
C LEU A 95 -1.40 -9.22 3.00
N VAL A 96 -0.17 -8.77 2.85
CA VAL A 96 0.14 -7.35 2.73
C VAL A 96 0.19 -6.99 1.26
N HIS A 97 -0.66 -6.06 0.84
CA HIS A 97 -0.67 -5.58 -0.54
C HIS A 97 0.41 -4.55 -0.79
N ALA A 98 0.71 -3.73 0.21
CA ALA A 98 1.72 -2.68 0.04
C ALA A 98 2.25 -2.21 1.39
N ILE A 99 3.48 -1.74 1.38
CA ILE A 99 4.13 -1.06 2.50
C ILE A 99 4.21 0.41 2.11
N ILE A 100 3.46 1.24 2.78
CA ILE A 100 3.37 2.66 2.43
C ILE A 100 4.74 3.31 2.61
N GLY A 101 5.19 4.01 1.57
CA GLY A 101 6.49 4.65 1.56
C GLY A 101 7.60 3.79 1.02
N TYR A 102 7.34 2.50 0.75
CA TYR A 102 8.36 1.58 0.27
C TYR A 102 7.95 0.85 -0.99
N ARG A 103 7.20 -0.24 -0.86
CA ARG A 103 6.95 -1.06 -2.03
C ARG A 103 5.57 -1.69 -1.98
N SER A 104 5.09 -2.06 -3.15
CA SER A 104 3.87 -2.84 -3.27
C SER A 104 4.21 -4.28 -3.54
N GLY A 105 3.35 -5.17 -3.06
CA GLY A 105 3.38 -6.55 -3.49
C GLY A 105 2.66 -6.73 -4.81
N CYS A 106 2.55 -7.98 -5.24
CA CYS A 106 1.93 -8.32 -6.52
C CYS A 106 0.53 -8.90 -6.35
N SER A 107 -0.08 -8.75 -5.18
CA SER A 107 -1.36 -9.41 -4.89
C SER A 107 -2.57 -8.69 -5.47
N ALA A 108 -2.45 -7.42 -5.82
CA ALA A 108 -3.58 -6.66 -6.35
C ALA A 108 -3.11 -5.70 -7.44
N LEU A 109 -2.26 -6.18 -8.34
CA LEU A 109 -1.67 -5.36 -9.39
C LEU A 109 -2.71 -4.87 -10.38
N VAL A 110 -2.57 -3.63 -10.79
CA VAL A 110 -3.31 -3.08 -11.92
C VAL A 110 -2.71 -3.68 -13.19
N THR A 111 -3.59 -4.08 -14.11
CA THR A 111 -3.18 -4.60 -15.41
C THR A 111 -3.92 -3.82 -16.50
N PRO A 112 -3.53 -3.98 -17.78
CA PRO A 112 -4.29 -3.31 -18.84
C PRO A 112 -5.76 -3.73 -18.91
N GLN A 113 -6.12 -4.86 -18.30
CA GLN A 113 -7.49 -5.35 -18.27
C GLN A 113 -8.28 -4.89 -17.04
N THR A 114 -7.63 -4.20 -16.12
CA THR A 114 -8.30 -3.69 -14.92
C THR A 114 -9.40 -2.71 -15.31
N GLY A 115 -10.61 -2.92 -14.78
CA GLY A 115 -11.73 -2.04 -15.09
C GLY A 115 -11.77 -0.81 -14.21
N LYS A 116 -11.52 -0.98 -12.92
CA LYS A 116 -11.50 0.13 -11.97
C LYS A 116 -10.27 0.02 -11.09
N VAL A 117 -9.72 1.18 -10.74
CA VAL A 117 -8.57 1.23 -9.83
C VAL A 117 -8.98 1.85 -8.51
N LEU A 118 -8.37 1.35 -7.44
CA LEU A 118 -8.45 1.94 -6.13
C LEU A 118 -7.14 2.69 -5.90
N LYS A 119 -7.24 3.99 -5.70
CA LYS A 119 -6.07 4.83 -5.46
C LYS A 119 -6.00 5.16 -3.99
N ILE A 120 -4.85 4.89 -3.38
CA ILE A 120 -4.63 5.17 -1.97
C ILE A 120 -3.42 6.09 -1.87
N THR A 121 -3.60 7.26 -1.29
CA THR A 121 -2.53 8.22 -1.08
C THR A 121 -2.39 8.49 0.41
N PHE A 122 -1.18 8.36 0.91
CA PHE A 122 -0.85 8.58 2.31
C PHE A 122 -0.38 10.01 2.51
N TYR A 123 -0.87 10.64 3.57
CA TYR A 123 -0.43 11.95 4.01
C TYR A 123 0.06 11.82 5.44
N GLY A 124 1.33 12.09 5.66
CA GLY A 124 1.94 11.98 6.99
C GLY A 124 1.54 13.12 7.89
N GLY A 125 1.58 12.86 9.19
CA GLY A 125 1.43 13.92 10.16
C GLY A 125 2.68 14.76 10.18
N LYS A 126 2.60 15.87 10.87
CA LYS A 126 3.71 16.82 10.91
C LYS A 126 4.95 16.28 11.61
N GLN A 127 4.80 15.21 12.36
CA GLN A 127 5.92 14.61 13.04
C GLN A 127 6.72 13.66 12.21
N ASN A 128 6.40 13.49 11.01
CA ASN A 128 6.91 12.36 10.30
C ASN A 128 8.23 12.62 9.62
N GLY A 129 9.27 12.80 10.39
CA GLY A 129 10.61 12.97 9.87
C GLY A 129 11.05 11.85 8.96
N PHE A 130 10.60 10.64 9.25
CA PHE A 130 10.88 9.49 8.42
C PHE A 130 10.39 9.70 6.99
N PHE A 131 9.18 10.18 6.83
CA PHE A 131 8.61 10.38 5.51
C PHE A 131 9.14 11.61 4.81
N LYS A 132 9.69 12.55 5.53
CA LYS A 132 10.25 13.75 4.93
C LYS A 132 11.44 13.48 4.03
N LYS A 133 12.10 12.37 4.25
CA LYS A 133 13.33 12.06 3.53
C LYS A 133 13.08 11.40 2.21
N ILE A 134 11.87 11.19 1.88
CA ILE A 134 11.50 10.50 0.64
C ILE A 134 10.78 11.41 -0.34
#